data_3b747b9ad7550701f47f6a200805f57e
#
_entry.id   3b747b9ad7550701f47f6a200805f57e
#
_cell.length_a   1.000
_cell.length_b   1.000
_cell.length_c   1.000
_cell.angle_alpha   90.00
_cell.angle_beta   90.00
_cell.angle_gamma   90.00
#
_symmetry.space_group_name_H-M   'P 1'
#
loop_
_entity.id
_entity.type
_entity.pdbx_description
1 polymer ?
#
loop_
_entity_poly.entity_id
_entity_poly.type
_entity_poly.pdbx_seq_one_letter_code
_entity_poly.pdbx_strand_id
1 'polypeptide(L)'
;RITLSGTVGTMVLAGKNTTVDGTGKIGTVDTRMVGCTVTAKADHTIDNIDPGLDGVQITMTVPDKVKAGGSLTAKVSFSGVKEGVTCTAIWYQDGSAIKGCTNNSFELTNGKTSSHTSTFTFTKNMKTSTAIGFKLLYDNPSTGETEQVYAQKTVPIENYSAEWYAQRDAAAILKQVSSVYRGNYTTSYAANNDYSKTTKEVWINAKGYSSNTNYLVWINRAYQHVNVFTGSKGNWKLTKSFIVGTGAASTPTPVGVTTVSYKLKAGWTTGTYTVRPVVGFYPGTGYAFHSRLCYPGTSTEYDFSSGYPVSHGCVRMKHNDINWIYNNVPIGSTVVIY
;
A
#
# COMPACT_ATOMS: atom_id res chain seq x y z
N ARG A 1 -9.84 61.27 0.22
CA ARG A 1 -10.70 62.24 -0.46
C ARG A 1 -9.83 63.32 -1.07
N ILE A 2 -10.11 63.72 -2.32
CA ILE A 2 -9.44 64.78 -3.05
C ILE A 2 -10.53 65.80 -3.48
N THR A 3 -10.44 67.04 -3.08
CA THR A 3 -11.34 68.13 -3.54
C THR A 3 -10.63 68.97 -4.59
N LEU A 4 -11.16 68.97 -5.79
CA LEU A 4 -10.58 69.65 -6.95
C LEU A 4 -11.27 70.99 -7.24
N SER A 5 -10.49 72.06 -7.28
CA SER A 5 -11.00 73.41 -7.62
C SER A 5 -10.47 73.96 -8.94
N GLY A 6 -9.43 73.35 -9.52
CA GLY A 6 -8.77 73.75 -10.78
C GLY A 6 -8.95 72.75 -11.90
N THR A 7 -8.10 72.81 -12.93
CA THR A 7 -8.11 71.92 -14.07
C THR A 7 -6.89 70.98 -14.00
N VAL A 8 -7.10 69.67 -14.17
CA VAL A 8 -6.08 68.66 -14.24
C VAL A 8 -6.18 67.95 -15.59
N GLY A 9 -5.08 67.75 -16.30
CA GLY A 9 -5.06 67.08 -17.58
C GLY A 9 -5.35 65.57 -17.42
N THR A 10 -4.54 64.90 -16.59
CA THR A 10 -4.72 63.47 -16.28
C THR A 10 -4.62 63.23 -14.77
N MET A 11 -5.54 62.46 -14.21
CA MET A 11 -5.55 62.07 -12.81
C MET A 11 -5.55 60.55 -12.72
N VAL A 12 -4.53 59.97 -12.04
CA VAL A 12 -4.42 58.55 -11.78
C VAL A 12 -4.90 58.24 -10.35
N LEU A 13 -5.90 57.39 -10.19
CA LEU A 13 -6.41 56.93 -8.90
C LEU A 13 -5.70 55.63 -8.49
N ALA A 14 -4.58 55.74 -7.77
CA ALA A 14 -3.75 54.63 -7.32
C ALA A 14 -3.99 54.24 -5.85
N GLY A 15 -5.01 54.74 -5.19
CA GLY A 15 -5.38 54.43 -3.81
C GLY A 15 -6.81 53.88 -3.72
N LYS A 16 -7.01 52.80 -2.96
CA LYS A 16 -8.35 52.26 -2.70
C LYS A 16 -9.33 53.29 -2.12
N ASN A 17 -10.57 53.19 -2.48
CA ASN A 17 -11.68 54.00 -1.94
C ASN A 17 -11.39 55.53 -2.03
N THR A 18 -10.69 55.97 -3.06
CA THR A 18 -10.41 57.39 -3.27
C THR A 18 -11.64 58.07 -3.81
N THR A 19 -12.04 59.11 -3.14
CA THR A 19 -13.12 60.01 -3.63
C THR A 19 -12.53 61.28 -4.19
N VAL A 20 -12.91 61.64 -5.41
CA VAL A 20 -12.54 62.89 -6.06
C VAL A 20 -13.83 63.70 -6.28
N ASP A 21 -13.92 64.87 -5.64
CA ASP A 21 -15.05 65.77 -5.75
C ASP A 21 -14.58 67.22 -6.00
N GLY A 22 -15.52 68.15 -6.07
CA GLY A 22 -15.26 69.56 -6.25
C GLY A 22 -15.73 70.11 -7.59
N THR A 23 -15.42 71.39 -7.83
CA THR A 23 -15.89 72.16 -9.01
C THR A 23 -14.89 72.17 -10.15
N GLY A 24 -13.68 71.58 -9.95
CA GLY A 24 -12.65 71.48 -10.95
C GLY A 24 -12.99 70.58 -12.14
N LYS A 25 -12.14 70.58 -13.15
CA LYS A 25 -12.23 69.77 -14.36
C LYS A 25 -11.06 68.84 -14.50
N ILE A 26 -11.35 67.62 -14.96
CA ILE A 26 -10.32 66.58 -15.24
C ILE A 26 -10.43 66.22 -16.73
N GLY A 27 -9.33 66.27 -17.45
CA GLY A 27 -9.29 65.80 -18.85
C GLY A 27 -9.49 64.28 -18.90
N THR A 28 -8.63 63.50 -18.21
CA THR A 28 -8.73 62.05 -18.16
C THR A 28 -8.58 61.58 -16.72
N VAL A 29 -9.47 60.69 -16.27
CA VAL A 29 -9.37 59.92 -15.04
C VAL A 29 -8.95 58.49 -15.41
N ASP A 30 -7.85 58.00 -14.81
CA ASP A 30 -7.38 56.64 -14.92
C ASP A 30 -7.53 55.95 -13.55
N THR A 31 -8.58 55.11 -13.46
CA THR A 31 -8.92 54.37 -12.22
C THR A 31 -8.19 53.05 -12.21
N ARG A 32 -7.26 52.87 -11.25
CA ARG A 32 -6.46 51.63 -11.10
C ARG A 32 -6.78 50.81 -9.85
N MET A 33 -7.56 51.41 -8.93
CA MET A 33 -7.89 50.77 -7.65
C MET A 33 -9.41 50.72 -7.46
N VAL A 34 -9.88 49.65 -6.80
CA VAL A 34 -11.30 49.48 -6.51
C VAL A 34 -11.86 50.50 -5.51
N GLY A 35 -13.14 50.75 -5.56
CA GLY A 35 -13.86 51.60 -4.63
C GLY A 35 -13.61 53.10 -4.87
N CYS A 36 -12.97 53.50 -5.96
CA CYS A 36 -12.82 54.94 -6.31
C CYS A 36 -14.14 55.53 -6.80
N THR A 37 -14.41 56.77 -6.41
CA THR A 37 -15.61 57.52 -6.82
C THR A 37 -15.14 58.91 -7.31
N VAL A 38 -15.58 59.27 -8.51
CA VAL A 38 -15.29 60.59 -9.10
C VAL A 38 -16.59 61.31 -9.35
N THR A 39 -16.85 62.39 -8.62
CA THR A 39 -17.99 63.28 -8.80
C THR A 39 -17.60 64.62 -9.44
N ALA A 40 -16.30 64.95 -9.51
CA ALA A 40 -15.78 66.07 -10.30
C ALA A 40 -15.99 65.80 -11.79
N LYS A 41 -16.19 66.85 -12.59
CA LYS A 41 -16.39 66.72 -14.04
C LYS A 41 -15.16 66.16 -14.74
N ALA A 42 -15.24 64.97 -15.32
CA ALA A 42 -14.21 64.38 -16.16
C ALA A 42 -14.66 64.32 -17.62
N ASP A 43 -13.75 64.65 -18.56
CA ASP A 43 -14.04 64.54 -20.00
C ASP A 43 -13.93 63.06 -20.48
N HIS A 44 -12.96 62.31 -19.91
CA HIS A 44 -12.72 60.89 -20.20
C HIS A 44 -12.48 60.11 -18.89
N THR A 45 -13.02 58.91 -18.82
CA THR A 45 -12.71 57.97 -17.74
C THR A 45 -12.20 56.68 -18.34
N ILE A 46 -11.03 56.21 -17.85
CA ILE A 46 -10.41 54.95 -18.21
C ILE A 46 -10.48 54.06 -16.96
N ASP A 47 -11.01 52.91 -17.11
CA ASP A 47 -11.01 51.89 -16.07
C ASP A 47 -9.93 50.85 -16.35
N ASN A 48 -8.86 50.95 -15.57
CA ASN A 48 -7.69 50.08 -15.59
C ASN A 48 -7.63 49.18 -14.33
N ILE A 49 -8.79 48.92 -13.73
CA ILE A 49 -8.87 47.99 -12.58
C ILE A 49 -8.52 46.63 -13.07
N ASP A 50 -7.52 46.02 -12.41
CA ASP A 50 -7.15 44.66 -12.70
C ASP A 50 -8.28 43.69 -12.22
N PRO A 51 -8.87 42.93 -13.12
CA PRO A 51 -9.96 41.99 -12.78
C PRO A 51 -9.50 40.81 -11.95
N GLY A 52 -8.20 40.58 -11.81
CA GLY A 52 -7.64 39.48 -11.03
C GLY A 52 -8.10 38.12 -11.50
N LEU A 53 -8.47 37.28 -10.54
CA LEU A 53 -9.01 35.94 -10.78
C LEU A 53 -10.54 35.92 -10.88
N ASP A 54 -11.20 37.09 -10.94
CA ASP A 54 -12.66 37.13 -11.05
C ASP A 54 -13.15 36.46 -12.34
N GLY A 55 -14.09 35.50 -12.20
CA GLY A 55 -14.61 34.69 -13.31
C GLY A 55 -13.71 33.54 -13.76
N VAL A 56 -12.49 33.40 -13.22
CA VAL A 56 -11.58 32.26 -13.56
C VAL A 56 -12.11 30.95 -12.95
N GLN A 57 -12.27 29.94 -13.79
CA GLN A 57 -12.70 28.61 -13.39
C GLN A 57 -11.60 27.59 -13.71
N ILE A 58 -11.42 26.62 -12.80
CA ILE A 58 -10.49 25.50 -12.96
C ILE A 58 -11.27 24.25 -13.26
N THR A 59 -10.99 23.62 -14.39
CA THR A 59 -11.47 22.26 -14.70
C THR A 59 -10.34 21.28 -14.50
N MET A 60 -10.50 20.35 -13.53
CA MET A 60 -9.51 19.32 -13.24
C MET A 60 -9.89 18.00 -13.89
N THR A 61 -8.95 17.41 -14.60
CA THR A 61 -9.05 16.07 -15.21
C THR A 61 -8.07 15.14 -14.49
N VAL A 62 -8.60 14.04 -13.97
CA VAL A 62 -7.86 12.94 -13.33
C VAL A 62 -8.42 11.61 -13.85
N PRO A 63 -7.66 10.51 -13.83
CA PRO A 63 -8.20 9.17 -14.08
C PRO A 63 -9.30 8.81 -13.08
N ASP A 64 -10.26 7.97 -13.49
CA ASP A 64 -11.34 7.50 -12.63
C ASP A 64 -10.82 6.72 -11.41
N LYS A 65 -9.66 6.07 -11.56
CA LYS A 65 -8.99 5.30 -10.51
C LYS A 65 -7.51 5.15 -10.81
N VAL A 66 -6.74 4.82 -9.78
CA VAL A 66 -5.30 4.50 -9.89
C VAL A 66 -4.99 3.20 -9.16
N LYS A 67 -4.01 2.45 -9.65
CA LYS A 67 -3.53 1.23 -8.98
C LYS A 67 -2.51 1.57 -7.89
N ALA A 68 -2.61 0.93 -6.73
CA ALA A 68 -1.58 1.03 -5.70
C ALA A 68 -0.21 0.62 -6.28
N GLY A 69 0.83 1.41 -5.96
CA GLY A 69 2.16 1.24 -6.55
C GLY A 69 2.34 1.83 -7.95
N GLY A 70 1.28 2.40 -8.54
CA GLY A 70 1.31 3.09 -9.82
C GLY A 70 1.50 4.61 -9.69
N SER A 71 1.18 5.33 -10.75
CA SER A 71 1.14 6.79 -10.81
C SER A 71 -0.10 7.26 -11.56
N LEU A 72 -0.54 8.48 -11.30
CA LEU A 72 -1.52 9.20 -12.10
C LEU A 72 -0.98 10.56 -12.53
N THR A 73 -1.46 11.04 -13.67
CA THR A 73 -1.23 12.41 -14.10
C THR A 73 -2.54 13.18 -13.98
N ALA A 74 -2.52 14.27 -13.21
CA ALA A 74 -3.61 15.22 -13.14
C ALA A 74 -3.33 16.38 -14.08
N LYS A 75 -4.37 16.84 -14.77
CA LYS A 75 -4.34 18.00 -15.65
C LYS A 75 -5.40 18.99 -15.21
N VAL A 76 -5.07 20.27 -15.19
CA VAL A 76 -6.03 21.36 -15.04
C VAL A 76 -6.07 22.19 -16.31
N SER A 77 -7.24 22.70 -16.63
CA SER A 77 -7.48 23.70 -17.67
C SER A 77 -8.28 24.85 -17.09
N PHE A 78 -8.17 26.01 -17.70
CA PHE A 78 -8.74 27.25 -17.21
C PHE A 78 -9.71 27.86 -18.22
N SER A 79 -10.78 28.46 -17.72
CA SER A 79 -11.72 29.27 -18.46
C SER A 79 -11.99 30.59 -17.73
N GLY A 80 -12.56 31.59 -18.41
CA GLY A 80 -12.80 32.92 -17.84
C GLY A 80 -11.53 33.75 -17.60
N VAL A 81 -10.43 33.34 -18.19
CA VAL A 81 -9.12 33.98 -18.01
C VAL A 81 -9.07 35.32 -18.76
N LYS A 82 -8.57 36.35 -18.08
CA LYS A 82 -8.26 37.65 -18.66
C LYS A 82 -6.76 37.74 -18.92
N GLU A 83 -6.40 38.56 -19.89
CA GLU A 83 -5.02 38.59 -20.42
C GLU A 83 -4.00 39.10 -19.39
N GLY A 84 -2.82 38.47 -19.34
CA GLY A 84 -1.65 38.96 -18.62
C GLY A 84 -1.60 38.67 -17.12
N VAL A 85 -2.44 37.80 -16.59
CA VAL A 85 -2.43 37.49 -15.15
C VAL A 85 -1.39 36.38 -14.84
N THR A 86 -0.34 36.76 -14.08
CA THR A 86 0.68 35.82 -13.62
C THR A 86 0.39 35.35 -12.20
N CYS A 87 0.10 34.06 -12.05
CA CYS A 87 -0.30 33.43 -10.81
C CYS A 87 0.81 32.53 -10.24
N THR A 88 0.69 32.21 -8.95
CA THR A 88 1.41 31.11 -8.33
C THR A 88 0.56 29.85 -8.36
N ALA A 89 1.08 28.80 -8.98
CA ALA A 89 0.39 27.49 -9.09
C ALA A 89 0.90 26.53 -8.01
N ILE A 90 -0.01 25.87 -7.29
CA ILE A 90 0.30 24.92 -6.22
C ILE A 90 -0.54 23.66 -6.37
N TRP A 91 0.13 22.49 -6.42
CA TRP A 91 -0.52 21.18 -6.33
C TRP A 91 -0.55 20.66 -4.91
N TYR A 92 -1.61 19.94 -4.58
CA TYR A 92 -1.84 19.31 -3.27
C TYR A 92 -2.16 17.84 -3.42
N GLN A 93 -1.71 17.06 -2.45
CA GLN A 93 -2.15 15.68 -2.24
C GLN A 93 -2.59 15.51 -0.79
N ASP A 94 -3.82 15.08 -0.58
CA ASP A 94 -4.44 14.89 0.75
C ASP A 94 -4.26 16.13 1.67
N GLY A 95 -4.41 17.31 1.10
CA GLY A 95 -4.29 18.59 1.81
C GLY A 95 -2.87 19.12 2.01
N SER A 96 -1.85 18.37 1.63
CA SER A 96 -0.44 18.78 1.73
C SER A 96 0.09 19.27 0.39
N ALA A 97 0.74 20.43 0.37
CA ALA A 97 1.41 20.96 -0.84
C ALA A 97 2.56 20.04 -1.26
N ILE A 98 2.66 19.77 -2.56
CA ILE A 98 3.68 18.88 -3.10
C ILE A 98 4.98 19.64 -3.29
N LYS A 99 6.07 19.13 -2.71
CA LYS A 99 7.43 19.68 -2.92
C LYS A 99 7.78 19.70 -4.41
N GLY A 100 8.28 20.85 -4.90
CA GLY A 100 8.64 21.03 -6.30
C GLY A 100 7.47 21.45 -7.22
N CYS A 101 6.24 21.45 -6.71
CA CYS A 101 5.04 21.95 -7.39
C CYS A 101 4.44 23.16 -6.65
N THR A 102 5.22 23.81 -5.77
CA THR A 102 4.85 25.03 -5.04
C THR A 102 5.64 26.20 -5.60
N ASN A 103 5.01 27.38 -5.67
CA ASN A 103 5.61 28.64 -6.11
C ASN A 103 6.05 28.67 -7.59
N ASN A 104 5.45 27.87 -8.45
CA ASN A 104 5.68 28.00 -9.88
C ASN A 104 4.89 29.19 -10.40
N SER A 105 5.60 30.21 -10.93
CA SER A 105 4.98 31.30 -11.69
C SER A 105 4.26 30.70 -12.91
N PHE A 106 3.01 31.07 -13.07
CA PHE A 106 2.15 30.57 -14.13
C PHE A 106 1.34 31.70 -14.74
N GLU A 107 1.56 31.95 -16.03
CA GLU A 107 0.84 32.99 -16.75
C GLU A 107 -0.48 32.42 -17.30
N LEU A 108 -1.59 33.05 -16.95
CA LEU A 108 -2.90 32.81 -17.55
C LEU A 108 -3.00 33.63 -18.84
N THR A 109 -3.14 32.97 -19.99
CA THR A 109 -3.29 33.64 -21.29
C THR A 109 -4.71 33.55 -21.80
N ASN A 110 -5.23 34.69 -22.27
CA ASN A 110 -6.58 34.77 -22.85
C ASN A 110 -6.66 34.01 -24.17
N GLY A 111 -7.78 33.29 -24.40
CA GLY A 111 -8.07 32.63 -25.68
C GLY A 111 -7.23 31.39 -26.00
N LYS A 112 -6.27 30.98 -25.15
CA LYS A 112 -5.58 29.71 -25.25
C LYS A 112 -6.01 28.80 -24.09
N THR A 113 -6.20 27.51 -24.37
CA THR A 113 -6.43 26.52 -23.33
C THR A 113 -5.13 26.35 -22.54
N SER A 114 -4.91 27.23 -21.57
CA SER A 114 -3.80 27.07 -20.63
C SER A 114 -4.03 25.77 -19.84
N SER A 115 -3.01 24.93 -19.75
CA SER A 115 -3.10 23.70 -18.96
C SER A 115 -1.84 23.51 -18.14
N HIS A 116 -2.01 23.02 -16.93
CA HIS A 116 -0.91 22.64 -16.05
C HIS A 116 -1.07 21.17 -15.65
N THR A 117 0.03 20.41 -15.63
CA THR A 117 0.00 18.97 -15.33
C THR A 117 0.96 18.64 -14.20
N SER A 118 0.59 17.64 -13.40
CA SER A 118 1.50 17.03 -12.41
C SER A 118 1.27 15.54 -12.33
N THR A 119 2.34 14.81 -11.96
CA THR A 119 2.30 13.36 -11.80
C THR A 119 2.48 13.00 -10.32
N PHE A 120 1.60 12.13 -9.83
CA PHE A 120 1.55 11.66 -8.45
C PHE A 120 1.87 10.18 -8.41
N THR A 121 2.73 9.78 -7.46
CA THR A 121 3.11 8.38 -7.26
C THR A 121 2.46 7.82 -6.00
N PHE A 122 2.13 6.53 -6.02
CA PHE A 122 1.42 5.85 -4.94
C PHE A 122 2.21 4.67 -4.44
N THR A 123 2.20 4.46 -3.13
CA THR A 123 2.79 3.27 -2.51
C THR A 123 1.72 2.21 -2.27
N LYS A 124 2.14 0.96 -2.07
CA LYS A 124 1.21 -0.15 -1.81
C LYS A 124 0.42 -0.06 -0.50
N ASN A 125 0.83 0.82 0.41
CA ASN A 125 0.18 0.98 1.72
C ASN A 125 -0.68 2.25 1.81
N MET A 126 -1.00 2.87 0.69
CA MET A 126 -1.85 4.06 0.67
C MET A 126 -3.31 3.74 1.01
N LYS A 127 -4.04 4.79 1.39
CA LYS A 127 -5.49 4.75 1.62
C LYS A 127 -6.23 4.26 0.38
N THR A 128 -7.53 3.97 0.51
CA THR A 128 -8.39 3.55 -0.61
C THR A 128 -8.75 4.66 -1.59
N SER A 129 -8.39 5.91 -1.25
CA SER A 129 -8.55 7.08 -2.11
C SER A 129 -7.55 8.17 -1.75
N THR A 130 -7.33 9.09 -2.67
CA THR A 130 -6.51 10.29 -2.47
C THR A 130 -7.25 11.52 -3.01
N ALA A 131 -7.08 12.66 -2.36
CA ALA A 131 -7.57 13.95 -2.83
C ALA A 131 -6.45 14.70 -3.55
N ILE A 132 -6.65 15.00 -4.83
CA ILE A 132 -5.74 15.81 -5.64
C ILE A 132 -6.32 17.21 -5.74
N GLY A 133 -5.57 18.20 -5.28
CA GLY A 133 -5.96 19.62 -5.29
C GLY A 133 -5.02 20.47 -6.14
N PHE A 134 -5.55 21.53 -6.70
CA PHE A 134 -4.81 22.55 -7.40
C PHE A 134 -5.32 23.93 -6.99
N LYS A 135 -4.40 24.87 -6.75
CA LYS A 135 -4.68 26.25 -6.36
C LYS A 135 -3.90 27.21 -7.24
N LEU A 136 -4.56 28.26 -7.65
CA LEU A 136 -3.93 29.51 -8.14
C LEU A 136 -3.99 30.56 -7.03
N LEU A 137 -2.90 31.29 -6.86
CA LEU A 137 -2.83 32.48 -6.02
C LEU A 137 -2.42 33.65 -6.91
N TYR A 138 -3.07 34.81 -6.70
CA TYR A 138 -2.77 36.04 -7.42
C TYR A 138 -2.82 37.23 -6.46
N ASP A 139 -1.75 38.02 -6.43
CA ASP A 139 -1.71 39.26 -5.68
C ASP A 139 -2.25 40.38 -6.57
N ASN A 140 -3.54 40.69 -6.41
CA ASN A 140 -4.22 41.66 -7.26
C ASN A 140 -3.75 43.07 -6.94
N PRO A 141 -3.07 43.80 -7.88
CA PRO A 141 -2.58 45.12 -7.64
C PRO A 141 -3.68 46.17 -7.45
N SER A 142 -4.89 45.93 -8.00
CA SER A 142 -6.00 46.87 -7.90
C SER A 142 -6.79 46.71 -6.59
N THR A 143 -6.78 45.54 -5.99
CA THR A 143 -7.42 45.30 -4.69
C THR A 143 -6.40 45.30 -3.55
N GLY A 144 -5.13 45.02 -3.83
CA GLY A 144 -4.07 44.83 -2.84
C GLY A 144 -4.29 43.60 -1.98
N GLU A 145 -5.05 42.64 -2.45
CA GLU A 145 -5.37 41.38 -1.76
C GLU A 145 -4.90 40.21 -2.56
N THR A 146 -4.57 39.09 -1.86
CA THR A 146 -4.26 37.84 -2.51
C THR A 146 -5.57 37.10 -2.82
N GLU A 147 -5.86 36.95 -4.09
CA GLU A 147 -7.00 36.18 -4.60
C GLU A 147 -6.61 34.72 -4.77
N GLN A 148 -7.58 33.81 -4.70
CA GLN A 148 -7.35 32.41 -4.93
C GLN A 148 -8.51 31.71 -5.64
N VAL A 149 -8.15 30.76 -6.50
CA VAL A 149 -9.09 29.79 -7.09
C VAL A 149 -8.57 28.40 -6.79
N TYR A 150 -9.45 27.49 -6.38
CA TYR A 150 -9.10 26.13 -5.95
C TYR A 150 -10.03 25.12 -6.58
N ALA A 151 -9.46 24.01 -7.01
CA ALA A 151 -10.20 22.84 -7.44
C ALA A 151 -9.62 21.57 -6.82
N GLN A 152 -10.49 20.58 -6.54
CA GLN A 152 -10.09 19.29 -5.96
C GLN A 152 -10.92 18.17 -6.56
N LYS A 153 -10.28 17.01 -6.76
CA LYS A 153 -10.96 15.75 -7.06
C LYS A 153 -10.41 14.62 -6.20
N THR A 154 -11.31 13.72 -5.79
CA THR A 154 -10.93 12.48 -5.10
C THR A 154 -10.82 11.36 -6.13
N VAL A 155 -9.70 10.64 -6.08
CA VAL A 155 -9.40 9.52 -6.97
C VAL A 155 -9.35 8.23 -6.14
N PRO A 156 -10.16 7.21 -6.46
CA PRO A 156 -10.08 5.90 -5.83
C PRO A 156 -8.74 5.22 -6.12
N ILE A 157 -8.19 4.54 -5.11
CA ILE A 157 -6.97 3.73 -5.24
C ILE A 157 -7.36 2.26 -5.19
N GLU A 158 -7.11 1.53 -6.28
CA GLU A 158 -7.25 0.08 -6.30
C GLU A 158 -6.08 -0.57 -5.57
N ASN A 159 -6.33 -0.99 -4.34
CA ASN A 159 -5.37 -1.77 -3.58
C ASN A 159 -5.40 -3.23 -4.04
N TYR A 160 -4.27 -3.76 -4.41
CA TYR A 160 -4.14 -5.18 -4.69
C TYR A 160 -4.26 -6.00 -3.41
N SER A 161 -4.68 -7.29 -3.54
CA SER A 161 -4.66 -8.21 -2.43
C SER A 161 -3.23 -8.46 -1.92
N ALA A 162 -3.11 -8.93 -0.67
CA ALA A 162 -1.83 -9.32 -0.12
C ALA A 162 -1.16 -10.41 -0.96
N GLU A 163 -1.95 -11.32 -1.56
CA GLU A 163 -1.48 -12.37 -2.46
C GLU A 163 -0.87 -11.79 -3.73
N TRP A 164 -1.47 -10.75 -4.32
CA TRP A 164 -0.91 -10.10 -5.49
C TRP A 164 0.45 -9.47 -5.19
N TYR A 165 0.55 -8.72 -4.07
CA TYR A 165 1.83 -8.14 -3.66
C TYR A 165 2.89 -9.21 -3.37
N ALA A 166 2.48 -10.31 -2.72
CA ALA A 166 3.37 -11.40 -2.42
C ALA A 166 3.86 -12.12 -3.69
N GLN A 167 3.01 -12.28 -4.71
CA GLN A 167 3.43 -12.83 -6.01
C GLN A 167 4.41 -11.93 -6.73
N ARG A 168 4.17 -10.61 -6.74
CA ARG A 168 5.11 -9.64 -7.31
C ARG A 168 6.47 -9.70 -6.62
N ASP A 169 6.45 -9.87 -5.30
CA ASP A 169 7.66 -9.94 -4.49
C ASP A 169 8.17 -11.40 -4.32
N ALA A 170 7.68 -12.35 -5.12
CA ALA A 170 7.99 -13.78 -5.00
C ALA A 170 9.50 -14.09 -4.97
N ALA A 171 10.30 -13.39 -5.74
CA ALA A 171 11.76 -13.56 -5.72
C ALA A 171 12.38 -13.18 -4.35
N ALA A 172 11.88 -12.11 -3.74
CA ALA A 172 12.31 -11.70 -2.40
C ALA A 172 11.86 -12.71 -1.34
N ILE A 173 10.64 -13.24 -1.45
CA ILE A 173 10.11 -14.29 -0.57
C ILE A 173 10.90 -15.58 -0.71
N LEU A 174 11.23 -16.02 -1.92
CA LEU A 174 12.07 -17.18 -2.16
C LEU A 174 13.44 -17.01 -1.50
N LYS A 175 14.04 -15.83 -1.63
CA LYS A 175 15.31 -15.49 -0.97
C LYS A 175 15.17 -15.50 0.56
N GLN A 176 14.10 -14.91 1.10
CA GLN A 176 13.82 -14.87 2.53
C GLN A 176 13.73 -16.28 3.12
N VAL A 177 12.93 -17.16 2.53
CA VAL A 177 12.80 -18.55 3.01
C VAL A 177 14.11 -19.30 2.86
N SER A 178 14.79 -19.16 1.72
CA SER A 178 16.10 -19.79 1.48
C SER A 178 17.19 -19.31 2.44
N SER A 179 17.16 -18.05 2.87
CA SER A 179 18.14 -17.52 3.83
C SER A 179 18.02 -18.14 5.23
N VAL A 180 16.82 -18.57 5.59
CA VAL A 180 16.53 -19.22 6.89
C VAL A 180 16.74 -20.73 6.80
N TYR A 181 16.66 -21.31 5.60
CA TYR A 181 17.01 -22.71 5.40
C TYR A 181 18.47 -22.95 5.77
N ARG A 182 18.66 -23.74 6.79
CA ARG A 182 19.98 -24.17 7.26
C ARG A 182 19.92 -25.68 7.48
N GLY A 183 20.97 -26.35 7.14
CA GLY A 183 21.22 -27.70 7.62
C GLY A 183 21.32 -27.74 9.15
N ASN A 184 21.63 -26.59 9.75
CA ASN A 184 21.77 -26.42 11.18
C ASN A 184 20.44 -25.95 11.82
N TYR A 185 20.09 -26.56 12.93
CA TYR A 185 18.97 -26.16 13.74
C TYR A 185 19.34 -24.97 14.61
N THR A 186 18.46 -24.00 14.65
CA THR A 186 18.50 -23.00 15.71
C THR A 186 17.59 -23.48 16.84
N THR A 187 17.93 -23.19 18.06
CA THR A 187 17.09 -23.43 19.23
C THR A 187 15.93 -22.44 19.33
N SER A 188 15.65 -21.69 18.26
CA SER A 188 14.59 -20.70 18.23
C SER A 188 13.22 -21.35 18.35
N TYR A 189 12.40 -20.78 19.18
CA TYR A 189 11.05 -21.22 19.43
C TYR A 189 10.14 -20.92 18.24
N ALA A 190 9.48 -21.91 17.70
CA ALA A 190 8.57 -21.78 16.57
C ALA A 190 7.36 -20.89 16.88
N ALA A 191 6.91 -20.85 18.12
CA ALA A 191 5.73 -20.09 18.51
C ALA A 191 5.81 -18.60 18.17
N ASN A 192 7.04 -18.04 18.14
CA ASN A 192 7.29 -16.61 17.90
C ASN A 192 7.85 -16.31 16.52
N ASN A 193 8.18 -17.32 15.73
CA ASN A 193 8.84 -17.19 14.44
C ASN A 193 8.14 -18.08 13.42
N ASP A 194 7.27 -17.52 12.63
CA ASP A 194 6.65 -18.22 11.50
C ASP A 194 6.46 -17.25 10.35
N TYR A 195 6.36 -17.79 9.15
CA TYR A 195 5.99 -16.99 7.99
C TYR A 195 4.48 -16.71 7.99
N SER A 196 4.10 -15.57 7.45
CA SER A 196 2.69 -15.28 7.19
C SER A 196 2.06 -16.32 6.26
N LYS A 197 0.74 -16.47 6.33
CA LYS A 197 -0.03 -17.31 5.39
C LYS A 197 0.35 -16.98 3.94
N THR A 198 0.40 -15.71 3.60
CA THR A 198 0.72 -15.23 2.25
C THR A 198 2.13 -15.64 1.82
N THR A 199 3.13 -15.47 2.69
CA THR A 199 4.51 -15.89 2.42
C THR A 199 4.59 -17.40 2.15
N LYS A 200 3.92 -18.22 2.96
CA LYS A 200 3.86 -19.68 2.79
C LYS A 200 3.23 -20.09 1.46
N GLU A 201 2.08 -19.49 1.11
CA GLU A 201 1.38 -19.77 -0.15
C GLU A 201 2.22 -19.35 -1.37
N VAL A 202 2.83 -18.16 -1.34
CA VAL A 202 3.69 -17.70 -2.44
C VAL A 202 4.90 -18.61 -2.60
N TRP A 203 5.56 -18.97 -1.50
CA TRP A 203 6.75 -19.82 -1.55
C TRP A 203 6.44 -21.20 -2.14
N ILE A 204 5.41 -21.89 -1.63
CA ILE A 204 5.08 -23.27 -2.06
C ILE A 204 4.63 -23.29 -3.53
N ASN A 205 3.89 -22.27 -3.97
CA ASN A 205 3.43 -22.16 -5.36
C ASN A 205 4.57 -21.80 -6.31
N ALA A 206 5.47 -20.88 -5.92
CA ALA A 206 6.64 -20.50 -6.73
C ALA A 206 7.64 -21.67 -6.89
N LYS A 207 7.76 -22.55 -5.88
CA LYS A 207 8.57 -23.78 -5.97
C LYS A 207 7.99 -24.81 -6.93
N GLY A 208 6.70 -24.72 -7.27
CA GLY A 208 6.08 -25.57 -8.28
C GLY A 208 5.89 -27.04 -7.88
N TYR A 209 5.85 -27.35 -6.58
CA TYR A 209 5.60 -28.72 -6.13
C TYR A 209 4.23 -29.21 -6.56
N SER A 210 4.16 -30.49 -6.96
CA SER A 210 2.92 -31.22 -7.25
C SER A 210 2.64 -32.27 -6.17
N SER A 211 1.42 -32.75 -6.08
CA SER A 211 1.03 -33.88 -5.26
C SER A 211 0.07 -34.78 -6.02
N ASN A 212 0.08 -36.09 -5.73
CA ASN A 212 -0.87 -37.06 -6.29
C ASN A 212 -2.26 -36.95 -5.65
N THR A 213 -2.40 -36.10 -4.63
CA THR A 213 -3.67 -35.81 -3.96
C THR A 213 -3.91 -34.30 -3.97
N ASN A 214 -5.07 -33.86 -3.51
CA ASN A 214 -5.37 -32.44 -3.30
C ASN A 214 -4.72 -31.87 -2.01
N TYR A 215 -3.77 -32.58 -1.40
CA TYR A 215 -3.01 -32.16 -0.22
C TYR A 215 -1.52 -32.10 -0.50
N LEU A 216 -0.85 -31.11 0.09
CA LEU A 216 0.59 -30.97 0.15
C LEU A 216 0.98 -30.55 1.58
N VAL A 217 2.02 -31.15 2.11
CA VAL A 217 2.54 -30.85 3.45
C VAL A 217 3.94 -30.25 3.35
N TRP A 218 4.18 -29.15 4.06
CA TRP A 218 5.52 -28.56 4.20
C TRP A 218 5.96 -28.62 5.67
N ILE A 219 6.99 -29.40 5.95
CA ILE A 219 7.70 -29.40 7.24
C ILE A 219 8.74 -28.28 7.19
N ASN A 220 8.45 -27.17 7.85
CA ASN A 220 9.40 -26.09 8.04
C ASN A 220 10.25 -26.36 9.28
N ARG A 221 11.47 -26.88 9.08
CA ARG A 221 12.38 -27.23 10.17
C ARG A 221 12.92 -26.00 10.90
N ALA A 222 13.13 -24.89 10.18
CA ALA A 222 13.70 -23.68 10.77
C ALA A 222 12.78 -23.07 11.82
N TYR A 223 11.46 -23.10 11.58
CA TYR A 223 10.47 -22.54 12.49
C TYR A 223 9.60 -23.58 13.17
N GLN A 224 9.94 -24.87 13.05
CA GLN A 224 9.25 -25.96 13.72
C GLN A 224 7.73 -25.97 13.48
N HIS A 225 7.35 -25.83 12.20
CA HIS A 225 5.94 -25.90 11.79
C HIS A 225 5.71 -26.97 10.73
N VAL A 226 4.54 -27.61 10.83
CA VAL A 226 3.95 -28.38 9.73
C VAL A 226 2.82 -27.56 9.13
N ASN A 227 2.97 -27.22 7.86
CA ASN A 227 1.99 -26.47 7.09
C ASN A 227 1.30 -27.40 6.11
N VAL A 228 -0.03 -27.46 6.14
CA VAL A 228 -0.83 -28.28 5.22
C VAL A 228 -1.56 -27.39 4.26
N PHE A 229 -1.41 -27.67 2.99
CA PHE A 229 -2.06 -26.96 1.89
C PHE A 229 -3.06 -27.87 1.20
N THR A 230 -4.13 -27.27 0.68
CA THR A 230 -5.09 -27.91 -0.24
C THR A 230 -5.07 -27.20 -1.58
N GLY A 231 -5.33 -27.93 -2.65
CA GLY A 231 -5.34 -27.40 -4.01
C GLY A 231 -4.58 -28.26 -5.01
N SER A 232 -3.81 -27.61 -5.88
CA SER A 232 -3.01 -28.27 -6.91
C SER A 232 -1.74 -27.43 -7.21
N LYS A 233 -0.84 -27.99 -8.01
CA LYS A 233 0.39 -27.29 -8.44
C LYS A 233 0.10 -25.88 -8.94
N GLY A 234 0.75 -24.88 -8.34
CA GLY A 234 0.58 -23.45 -8.65
C GLY A 234 -0.61 -22.77 -7.96
N ASN A 235 -1.50 -23.54 -7.30
CA ASN A 235 -2.71 -23.04 -6.64
C ASN A 235 -2.91 -23.63 -5.23
N TRP A 236 -1.81 -23.86 -4.52
CA TRP A 236 -1.84 -24.32 -3.14
C TRP A 236 -2.31 -23.23 -2.19
N LYS A 237 -3.28 -23.55 -1.31
CA LYS A 237 -3.81 -22.67 -0.26
C LYS A 237 -3.60 -23.28 1.11
N LEU A 238 -3.07 -22.49 2.04
CA LEU A 238 -2.80 -22.93 3.40
C LEU A 238 -4.10 -23.25 4.16
N THR A 239 -4.25 -24.50 4.58
CA THR A 239 -5.42 -24.99 5.31
C THR A 239 -5.15 -25.10 6.81
N LYS A 240 -3.96 -25.58 7.20
CA LYS A 240 -3.54 -25.72 8.60
C LYS A 240 -2.06 -25.40 8.76
N SER A 241 -1.72 -24.94 9.96
CA SER A 241 -0.34 -24.76 10.41
C SER A 241 -0.26 -25.21 11.86
N PHE A 242 0.66 -26.12 12.16
CA PHE A 242 0.83 -26.75 13.46
C PHE A 242 2.24 -26.52 13.98
N ILE A 243 2.38 -26.13 15.25
CA ILE A 243 3.67 -26.10 15.94
C ILE A 243 4.07 -27.55 16.25
N VAL A 244 5.29 -27.93 15.88
CA VAL A 244 5.79 -29.30 15.99
C VAL A 244 7.18 -29.36 16.63
N GLY A 245 7.66 -30.56 16.94
CA GLY A 245 9.06 -30.81 17.24
C GLY A 245 9.66 -31.73 16.17
N THR A 246 10.59 -31.21 15.38
CA THR A 246 11.34 -32.02 14.40
C THR A 246 12.55 -32.72 15.05
N GLY A 247 13.35 -33.41 14.26
CA GLY A 247 14.57 -34.08 14.72
C GLY A 247 15.59 -33.12 15.33
N ALA A 248 16.27 -33.56 16.38
CA ALA A 248 17.38 -32.83 17.01
C ALA A 248 18.55 -32.64 16.05
N ALA A 249 19.50 -31.75 16.40
CA ALA A 249 20.66 -31.46 15.56
C ALA A 249 21.53 -32.71 15.25
N SER A 250 21.60 -33.66 16.19
CA SER A 250 22.31 -34.92 16.02
C SER A 250 21.56 -35.94 15.18
N THR A 251 20.24 -35.81 15.09
CA THR A 251 19.34 -36.75 14.38
C THR A 251 18.27 -35.96 13.62
N PRO A 252 18.66 -35.16 12.61
CA PRO A 252 17.77 -34.22 11.95
C PRO A 252 16.70 -34.93 11.12
N THR A 253 15.50 -34.31 11.05
CA THR A 253 14.53 -34.70 10.03
C THR A 253 15.14 -34.46 8.65
N PRO A 254 15.25 -35.48 7.77
CA PRO A 254 15.92 -35.34 6.47
C PRO A 254 15.20 -34.32 5.60
N VAL A 255 15.98 -33.49 4.89
CA VAL A 255 15.45 -32.55 3.89
C VAL A 255 15.10 -33.26 2.59
N GLY A 256 14.18 -32.68 1.83
CA GLY A 256 13.85 -33.16 0.50
C GLY A 256 12.34 -33.19 0.25
N VAL A 257 11.97 -33.95 -0.78
CA VAL A 257 10.58 -34.15 -1.18
C VAL A 257 10.27 -35.62 -1.14
N THR A 258 9.21 -35.97 -0.44
CA THR A 258 8.74 -37.36 -0.28
C THR A 258 7.22 -37.42 -0.30
N THR A 259 6.61 -38.53 0.11
CA THR A 259 5.16 -38.69 0.19
C THR A 259 4.74 -39.36 1.50
N VAL A 260 3.51 -39.10 1.91
CA VAL A 260 2.87 -39.90 2.95
C VAL A 260 2.76 -41.37 2.45
N SER A 261 3.40 -42.27 3.17
CA SER A 261 3.56 -43.68 2.72
C SER A 261 2.66 -44.68 3.43
N TYR A 262 2.34 -44.45 4.69
CA TYR A 262 1.46 -45.33 5.46
C TYR A 262 0.79 -44.59 6.62
N LYS A 263 -0.23 -45.22 7.21
CA LYS A 263 -0.93 -44.74 8.39
C LYS A 263 -1.20 -45.87 9.37
N LEU A 264 -0.86 -45.65 10.65
CA LEU A 264 -1.08 -46.62 11.73
C LEU A 264 -1.91 -45.98 12.83
N LYS A 265 -3.17 -46.40 12.99
CA LYS A 265 -4.04 -45.87 14.05
C LYS A 265 -3.55 -46.21 15.45
N ALA A 266 -3.14 -47.46 15.65
CA ALA A 266 -2.58 -47.95 16.91
C ALA A 266 -1.24 -47.33 17.25
N GLY A 267 -0.53 -46.81 16.24
CA GLY A 267 0.81 -46.21 16.40
C GLY A 267 1.87 -47.23 16.74
N TRP A 268 2.89 -46.76 17.49
CA TRP A 268 4.00 -47.56 17.98
C TRP A 268 4.02 -47.58 19.51
N THR A 269 4.29 -48.75 20.10
CA THR A 269 4.53 -48.91 21.53
C THR A 269 5.86 -49.58 21.73
N THR A 270 6.69 -48.99 22.58
CA THR A 270 7.99 -49.52 23.03
C THR A 270 7.94 -49.71 24.53
N GLY A 271 9.03 -50.24 25.11
CA GLY A 271 9.19 -50.30 26.56
C GLY A 271 9.24 -48.97 27.28
N THR A 272 9.48 -47.87 26.53
CA THR A 272 9.69 -46.53 27.11
C THR A 272 8.60 -45.52 26.73
N TYR A 273 7.88 -45.72 25.60
CA TYR A 273 6.85 -44.77 25.17
C TYR A 273 5.81 -45.42 24.26
N THR A 274 4.69 -44.76 24.12
CA THR A 274 3.69 -44.93 23.07
C THR A 274 3.48 -43.66 22.30
N VAL A 275 3.33 -43.76 20.95
CA VAL A 275 2.93 -42.65 20.09
C VAL A 275 1.84 -43.08 19.15
N ARG A 276 0.74 -42.33 19.05
CA ARG A 276 -0.44 -42.64 18.22
C ARG A 276 -1.26 -41.40 17.86
N PRO A 277 -1.89 -41.37 16.67
CA PRO A 277 -1.59 -42.23 15.53
C PRO A 277 -0.21 -41.91 14.95
N VAL A 278 0.18 -42.70 13.93
CA VAL A 278 1.42 -42.50 13.17
C VAL A 278 1.09 -42.34 11.70
N VAL A 279 1.71 -41.38 11.03
CA VAL A 279 1.61 -41.13 9.58
C VAL A 279 3.03 -41.06 9.02
N GLY A 280 3.45 -42.12 8.33
CA GLY A 280 4.81 -42.29 7.81
C GLY A 280 5.05 -41.46 6.55
N PHE A 281 6.26 -40.93 6.44
CA PHE A 281 6.80 -40.35 5.21
C PHE A 281 8.22 -40.87 4.98
N TYR A 282 8.74 -40.76 3.76
CA TYR A 282 9.94 -41.48 3.30
C TYR A 282 9.74 -43.02 3.33
N PRO A 283 9.21 -43.62 2.24
CA PRO A 283 8.97 -45.05 2.15
C PRO A 283 10.21 -45.85 2.54
N GLY A 284 9.99 -46.96 3.30
CA GLY A 284 11.07 -47.82 3.76
C GLY A 284 11.89 -47.32 4.94
N THR A 285 11.50 -46.17 5.52
CA THR A 285 12.13 -45.59 6.72
C THR A 285 11.19 -45.55 7.91
N GLY A 286 11.73 -45.24 9.10
CA GLY A 286 10.95 -45.01 10.30
C GLY A 286 10.51 -43.55 10.52
N TYR A 287 10.69 -42.66 9.54
CA TYR A 287 10.30 -41.26 9.70
C TYR A 287 8.78 -41.07 9.58
N ALA A 288 8.20 -40.41 10.57
CA ALA A 288 6.76 -40.22 10.64
C ALA A 288 6.36 -38.95 11.40
N PHE A 289 5.14 -38.48 11.12
CA PHE A 289 4.38 -37.64 12.02
C PHE A 289 3.75 -38.53 13.10
N HIS A 290 3.85 -38.15 14.37
CA HIS A 290 3.24 -38.89 15.47
C HIS A 290 2.89 -37.97 16.66
N SER A 291 2.13 -38.45 17.61
CA SER A 291 1.79 -37.72 18.82
C SER A 291 3.03 -37.41 19.67
N ARG A 292 2.88 -36.57 20.66
CA ARG A 292 3.82 -36.47 21.77
C ARG A 292 3.97 -37.83 22.44
N LEU A 293 5.06 -37.98 23.22
CA LEU A 293 5.33 -39.23 23.89
C LEU A 293 4.35 -39.46 25.05
N CYS A 294 3.71 -40.62 25.04
CA CYS A 294 2.86 -41.08 26.12
C CYS A 294 3.53 -42.23 26.88
N TYR A 295 3.15 -42.42 28.14
CA TYR A 295 3.55 -43.60 28.88
C TYR A 295 3.22 -44.89 28.13
N PRO A 296 4.09 -45.95 28.24
CA PRO A 296 3.91 -47.20 27.51
C PRO A 296 2.50 -47.77 27.62
N GLY A 297 1.88 -48.10 26.49
CA GLY A 297 0.53 -48.67 26.43
C GLY A 297 -0.60 -47.67 26.71
N THR A 298 -0.32 -46.44 27.06
CA THR A 298 -1.35 -45.44 27.43
C THR A 298 -1.49 -44.31 26.39
N SER A 299 -2.46 -43.41 26.62
CA SER A 299 -2.62 -42.13 25.89
C SER A 299 -2.22 -40.90 26.73
N THR A 300 -1.65 -41.12 27.91
CA THR A 300 -1.22 -40.05 28.83
C THR A 300 0.12 -39.52 28.39
N GLU A 301 0.16 -38.29 27.88
CA GLU A 301 1.38 -37.62 27.47
C GLU A 301 2.26 -37.33 28.71
N TYR A 302 3.57 -37.57 28.59
CA TYR A 302 4.56 -37.18 29.60
C TYR A 302 5.59 -36.19 29.08
N ASP A 303 5.74 -36.07 27.76
CA ASP A 303 6.64 -35.13 27.12
C ASP A 303 5.84 -34.14 26.27
N PHE A 304 5.78 -32.91 26.74
CA PHE A 304 5.03 -31.81 26.16
C PHE A 304 5.86 -30.91 25.22
N SER A 305 7.10 -31.30 24.93
CA SER A 305 7.99 -30.50 24.11
C SER A 305 7.39 -30.26 22.70
N SER A 306 7.38 -29.01 22.28
CA SER A 306 6.93 -28.55 20.96
C SER A 306 7.61 -27.23 20.65
N GLY A 307 7.83 -26.97 19.37
CA GLY A 307 8.41 -25.71 18.91
C GLY A 307 9.94 -25.72 18.85
N TYR A 308 10.60 -26.84 19.18
CA TYR A 308 12.03 -27.02 18.99
C TYR A 308 12.39 -28.43 18.48
N PRO A 309 13.60 -28.59 17.94
CA PRO A 309 14.08 -29.90 17.47
C PRO A 309 14.38 -30.80 18.68
N VAL A 310 13.60 -31.91 18.84
CA VAL A 310 13.64 -32.78 20.04
C VAL A 310 13.60 -34.27 19.74
N SER A 311 13.36 -34.67 18.47
CA SER A 311 13.15 -36.06 18.12
C SER A 311 14.39 -36.70 17.47
N HIS A 312 14.31 -37.98 17.14
CA HIS A 312 15.30 -38.71 16.34
C HIS A 312 14.99 -38.67 14.83
N GLY A 313 14.37 -37.57 14.34
CA GLY A 313 14.06 -37.36 12.92
C GLY A 313 12.57 -37.41 12.60
N CYS A 314 11.74 -37.98 13.45
CA CYS A 314 10.28 -37.90 13.32
C CYS A 314 9.77 -36.48 13.60
N VAL A 315 8.51 -36.23 13.26
CA VAL A 315 7.84 -34.98 13.53
C VAL A 315 6.80 -35.19 14.64
N ARG A 316 7.14 -34.69 15.81
CA ARG A 316 6.33 -34.79 17.03
C ARG A 316 5.28 -33.69 17.04
N MET A 317 4.01 -34.07 17.25
CA MET A 317 2.85 -33.19 17.18
C MET A 317 1.97 -33.34 18.44
N LYS A 318 1.15 -32.33 18.74
CA LYS A 318 0.08 -32.47 19.72
C LYS A 318 -0.90 -33.55 19.23
N HIS A 319 -1.54 -34.26 20.15
CA HIS A 319 -2.43 -35.36 19.80
C HIS A 319 -3.56 -34.99 18.84
N ASN A 320 -4.19 -33.82 19.06
CA ASN A 320 -5.26 -33.36 18.17
C ASN A 320 -4.73 -33.01 16.76
N ASP A 321 -3.49 -32.48 16.66
CA ASP A 321 -2.91 -32.07 15.39
C ASP A 321 -2.55 -33.28 14.53
N ILE A 322 -1.94 -34.31 15.13
CA ILE A 322 -1.64 -35.56 14.38
C ILE A 322 -2.92 -36.31 14.02
N ASN A 323 -3.94 -36.30 14.86
CA ASN A 323 -5.22 -36.86 14.52
C ASN A 323 -5.84 -36.16 13.29
N TRP A 324 -5.70 -34.84 13.21
CA TRP A 324 -6.14 -34.08 12.04
C TRP A 324 -5.39 -34.51 10.78
N ILE A 325 -4.05 -34.65 10.83
CA ILE A 325 -3.23 -35.16 9.71
C ILE A 325 -3.66 -36.57 9.32
N TYR A 326 -3.79 -37.45 10.30
CA TYR A 326 -4.20 -38.83 10.08
C TYR A 326 -5.55 -38.95 9.36
N ASN A 327 -6.52 -38.15 9.75
CA ASN A 327 -7.87 -38.22 9.20
C ASN A 327 -8.00 -37.52 7.81
N ASN A 328 -7.23 -36.48 7.55
CA ASN A 328 -7.46 -35.62 6.40
C ASN A 328 -6.41 -35.74 5.29
N VAL A 329 -5.13 -35.97 5.61
CA VAL A 329 -4.07 -36.02 4.60
C VAL A 329 -3.91 -37.42 4.05
N PRO A 330 -4.27 -37.74 2.78
CA PRO A 330 -4.21 -39.08 2.22
C PRO A 330 -2.78 -39.62 2.05
N ILE A 331 -2.64 -40.93 1.97
CA ILE A 331 -1.43 -41.60 1.46
C ILE A 331 -1.19 -41.10 0.03
N GLY A 332 0.10 -40.90 -0.35
CA GLY A 332 0.47 -40.33 -1.64
C GLY A 332 0.52 -38.81 -1.66
N SER A 333 0.07 -38.09 -0.59
CA SER A 333 0.26 -36.65 -0.47
C SER A 333 1.73 -36.30 -0.40
N THR A 334 2.16 -35.30 -1.16
CA THR A 334 3.55 -34.84 -1.15
C THR A 334 3.91 -34.17 0.17
N VAL A 335 5.08 -34.51 0.69
CA VAL A 335 5.69 -33.94 1.89
C VAL A 335 6.99 -33.24 1.48
N VAL A 336 7.06 -31.95 1.63
CA VAL A 336 8.25 -31.14 1.40
C VAL A 336 8.91 -30.86 2.76
N ILE A 337 10.19 -31.14 2.92
CA ILE A 337 10.94 -30.90 4.14
C ILE A 337 12.04 -29.88 3.80
N TYR A 338 11.96 -28.72 4.45
CA TYR A 338 12.83 -27.60 4.10
C TYR A 338 13.28 -26.79 5.34
#